data_f91bb41bc02b2046d87a3e71545bac3a
#
_entry.id   f91bb41bc02b2046d87a3e71545bac3a
#
_cell.length_a   1.000
_cell.length_b   1.000
_cell.length_c   1.000
_cell.angle_alpha   90.00
_cell.angle_beta   90.00
_cell.angle_gamma   90.00
#
_symmetry.space_group_name_H-M   'P 1'
#
loop_
_entity.id
_entity.type
_entity.pdbx_description
1 polymer ?
#
loop_
_entity_poly.entity_id
_entity_poly.type
_entity_poly.pdbx_seq_one_letter_code
_entity_poly.pdbx_strand_id
1 'polypeptide(L)'
;MSYILKLFFAITFIVLFIINSALSKPIKIIVLGDSLVAGYGLLEKDGFVKKLEEKTQNTNSNIFFLNGGVSGETSSGLRARLDWVLEDKFDGVIVAIGGNDALRGISPEITSNNIDIILNSLKKLNVPTMLIGMKAPNNLGLNYVNSFNKMYPILSKKYQTYFYPFFLSDVALVPKLNQKDMIHPNKQGVEIIVKKIFPYVLEFIYSLEKN
;
A
#
# COMPACT_ATOMS: atom_id res chain seq x y z
N MET A 1 -38.02 21.97 33.71
CA MET A 1 -36.73 21.24 33.78
C MET A 1 -35.65 22.26 34.14
N SER A 2 -35.01 22.11 35.29
CA SER A 2 -34.11 23.15 35.86
C SER A 2 -32.84 23.31 34.97
N TYR A 3 -32.26 24.50 35.02
CA TYR A 3 -31.02 24.84 34.26
C TYR A 3 -29.89 23.87 34.62
N ILE A 4 -29.79 23.41 35.85
CA ILE A 4 -28.82 22.45 36.35
C ILE A 4 -28.98 21.09 35.68
N LEU A 5 -30.20 20.61 35.44
CA LEU A 5 -30.45 19.35 34.79
C LEU A 5 -30.05 19.39 33.30
N LYS A 6 -30.31 20.51 32.61
CA LYS A 6 -29.87 20.70 31.22
C LYS A 6 -28.34 20.74 31.08
N LEU A 7 -27.67 21.42 32.04
CA LEU A 7 -26.20 21.49 32.07
C LEU A 7 -25.60 20.11 32.34
N PHE A 8 -26.18 19.33 33.27
CA PHE A 8 -25.74 17.98 33.57
C PHE A 8 -25.85 17.06 32.34
N PHE A 9 -26.96 17.10 31.62
CA PHE A 9 -27.13 16.34 30.39
C PHE A 9 -26.16 16.76 29.28
N ALA A 10 -25.89 18.06 29.12
CA ALA A 10 -24.93 18.57 28.14
C ALA A 10 -23.49 18.11 28.46
N ILE A 11 -23.07 18.18 29.73
CA ILE A 11 -21.75 17.72 30.16
C ILE A 11 -21.61 16.22 29.99
N THR A 12 -22.64 15.43 30.38
CA THR A 12 -22.62 13.97 30.22
C THR A 12 -22.53 13.57 28.73
N PHE A 13 -23.23 14.29 27.83
CA PHE A 13 -23.18 14.03 26.39
C PHE A 13 -21.80 14.37 25.81
N ILE A 14 -21.18 15.48 26.22
CA ILE A 14 -19.82 15.86 25.80
C ILE A 14 -18.80 14.84 26.30
N VAL A 15 -18.88 14.38 27.54
CA VAL A 15 -17.98 13.37 28.11
C VAL A 15 -18.11 12.04 27.39
N LEU A 16 -19.34 11.59 27.08
CA LEU A 16 -19.59 10.38 26.30
C LEU A 16 -19.04 10.47 24.87
N PHE A 17 -19.13 11.64 24.24
CA PHE A 17 -18.58 11.87 22.90
C PHE A 17 -17.04 11.84 22.90
N ILE A 18 -16.39 12.42 23.90
CA ILE A 18 -14.93 12.39 24.06
C ILE A 18 -14.44 10.97 24.36
N ILE A 19 -15.15 10.19 25.18
CA ILE A 19 -14.77 8.81 25.49
C ILE A 19 -14.88 7.90 24.25
N ASN A 20 -15.90 8.06 23.41
CA ASN A 20 -16.02 7.29 22.17
C ASN A 20 -14.89 7.61 21.17
N SER A 21 -14.45 8.87 21.10
CA SER A 21 -13.31 9.25 20.23
C SER A 21 -11.96 8.70 20.73
N ALA A 22 -11.83 8.47 22.04
CA ALA A 22 -10.60 7.96 22.65
C ALA A 22 -10.44 6.44 22.59
N LEU A 23 -11.47 5.71 22.17
CA LEU A 23 -11.52 4.23 22.18
C LEU A 23 -11.50 3.59 20.78
N SER A 24 -11.26 4.36 19.71
CA SER A 24 -11.13 3.76 18.40
C SER A 24 -9.84 2.93 18.32
N LYS A 25 -9.99 1.63 18.03
CA LYS A 25 -8.86 0.72 17.87
C LYS A 25 -7.96 1.22 16.73
N PRO A 26 -6.64 1.22 16.91
CA PRO A 26 -5.73 1.63 15.84
C PRO A 26 -5.87 0.71 14.62
N ILE A 27 -5.97 1.31 13.43
CA ILE A 27 -6.02 0.60 12.16
C ILE A 27 -4.59 0.26 11.75
N LYS A 28 -4.32 -1.03 11.56
CA LYS A 28 -3.03 -1.57 11.15
C LYS A 28 -3.05 -1.98 9.69
N ILE A 29 -2.23 -1.34 8.87
CA ILE A 29 -2.08 -1.63 7.45
C ILE A 29 -0.66 -2.16 7.22
N ILE A 30 -0.53 -3.35 6.64
CA ILE A 30 0.77 -3.82 6.17
C ILE A 30 0.97 -3.50 4.69
N VAL A 31 2.17 -3.05 4.34
CA VAL A 31 2.57 -2.80 2.95
C VAL A 31 3.53 -3.89 2.52
N LEU A 32 3.08 -4.78 1.64
CA LEU A 32 3.84 -5.91 1.11
C LEU A 32 4.45 -5.55 -0.25
N GLY A 33 5.70 -5.91 -0.45
CA GLY A 33 6.36 -5.62 -1.70
C GLY A 33 7.87 -5.89 -1.67
N ASP A 34 8.54 -5.31 -2.64
CA ASP A 34 9.99 -5.51 -2.87
C ASP A 34 10.85 -4.37 -2.27
N SER A 35 11.98 -4.08 -2.90
CA SER A 35 12.91 -3.02 -2.50
C SER A 35 12.31 -1.61 -2.48
N LEU A 36 11.29 -1.34 -3.28
CA LEU A 36 10.60 -0.05 -3.32
C LEU A 36 9.81 0.18 -2.02
N VAL A 37 9.22 -0.87 -1.48
CA VAL A 37 8.51 -0.86 -0.20
C VAL A 37 9.52 -0.90 0.95
N ALA A 38 10.54 -1.76 0.88
CA ALA A 38 11.59 -1.88 1.89
C ALA A 38 12.36 -0.57 2.13
N GLY A 39 12.41 0.33 1.13
CA GLY A 39 13.18 1.59 1.21
C GLY A 39 14.67 1.39 0.91
N TYR A 40 15.00 0.48 -0.02
CA TYR A 40 16.39 0.17 -0.38
C TYR A 40 17.23 1.43 -0.65
N GLY A 41 18.41 1.48 -0.01
CA GLY A 41 19.38 2.58 -0.17
C GLY A 41 18.99 3.90 0.51
N LEU A 42 17.91 3.93 1.28
CA LEU A 42 17.42 5.09 2.02
C LEU A 42 17.51 4.88 3.53
N LEU A 43 17.54 5.96 4.28
CA LEU A 43 17.27 5.90 5.71
C LEU A 43 15.79 5.54 5.91
N GLU A 44 15.43 4.83 6.97
CA GLU A 44 14.05 4.42 7.27
C GLU A 44 13.06 5.59 7.18
N LYS A 45 13.39 6.75 7.77
CA LYS A 45 12.57 7.97 7.74
C LYS A 45 12.30 8.53 6.34
N ASP A 46 13.13 8.18 5.34
CA ASP A 46 13.03 8.64 3.96
C ASP A 46 12.39 7.57 3.05
N GLY A 47 12.11 6.37 3.59
CA GLY A 47 11.46 5.26 2.89
C GLY A 47 9.96 5.50 2.66
N PHE A 48 9.42 4.80 1.65
CA PHE A 48 8.03 4.96 1.20
C PHE A 48 7.01 4.76 2.31
N VAL A 49 7.10 3.67 3.07
CA VAL A 49 6.12 3.31 4.10
C VAL A 49 6.12 4.36 5.21
N LYS A 50 7.31 4.77 5.68
CA LYS A 50 7.42 5.79 6.74
C LYS A 50 6.90 7.15 6.30
N LYS A 51 7.22 7.58 5.08
CA LYS A 51 6.68 8.83 4.51
C LYS A 51 5.17 8.80 4.31
N LEU A 52 4.63 7.64 3.94
CA LEU A 52 3.19 7.44 3.83
C LEU A 52 2.52 7.54 5.21
N GLU A 53 3.10 6.88 6.21
CA GLU A 53 2.63 6.95 7.61
C GLU A 53 2.64 8.40 8.13
N GLU A 54 3.77 9.10 8.05
CA GLU A 54 3.89 10.52 8.47
C GLU A 54 2.80 11.39 7.83
N LYS A 55 2.58 11.21 6.52
CA LYS A 55 1.58 11.98 5.79
C LYS A 55 0.15 11.65 6.22
N THR A 56 -0.12 10.38 6.53
CA THR A 56 -1.43 9.93 7.01
C THR A 56 -1.69 10.40 8.44
N GLN A 57 -0.71 10.32 9.32
CA GLN A 57 -0.84 10.76 10.71
C GLN A 57 -1.14 12.26 10.85
N ASN A 58 -0.77 13.07 9.86
CA ASN A 58 -1.17 14.48 9.80
C ASN A 58 -2.69 14.68 9.58
N THR A 59 -3.39 13.65 9.09
CA THR A 59 -4.85 13.65 8.87
C THR A 59 -5.60 12.75 9.83
N ASN A 60 -5.00 11.64 10.25
CA ASN A 60 -5.55 10.67 11.20
C ASN A 60 -4.41 9.96 11.95
N SER A 61 -4.24 10.28 13.21
CA SER A 61 -3.17 9.75 14.08
C SER A 61 -3.37 8.26 14.48
N ASN A 62 -4.51 7.68 14.18
CA ASN A 62 -4.85 6.30 14.58
C ASN A 62 -4.57 5.25 13.49
N ILE A 63 -3.84 5.62 12.44
CA ILE A 63 -3.45 4.73 11.34
C ILE A 63 -1.95 4.42 11.46
N PHE A 64 -1.61 3.12 11.42
CA PHE A 64 -0.24 2.63 11.49
C PHE A 64 0.08 1.78 10.28
N PHE A 65 1.23 2.03 9.66
CA PHE A 65 1.73 1.25 8.56
C PHE A 65 2.90 0.37 9.00
N LEU A 66 2.83 -0.92 8.64
CA LEU A 66 3.94 -1.85 8.82
C LEU A 66 4.65 -2.06 7.49
N ASN A 67 5.97 -1.98 7.51
CA ASN A 67 6.79 -2.24 6.33
C ASN A 67 7.03 -3.75 6.19
N GLY A 68 6.36 -4.37 5.24
CA GLY A 68 6.52 -5.77 4.87
C GLY A 68 7.30 -5.96 3.56
N GLY A 69 8.11 -4.98 3.16
CA GLY A 69 8.95 -5.05 1.95
C GLY A 69 10.18 -5.93 2.14
N VAL A 70 10.54 -6.69 1.11
CA VAL A 70 11.77 -7.51 1.06
C VAL A 70 12.53 -7.20 -0.21
N SER A 71 13.73 -6.62 -0.08
CA SER A 71 14.53 -6.21 -1.24
C SER A 71 14.86 -7.39 -2.16
N GLY A 72 14.64 -7.20 -3.47
CA GLY A 72 14.86 -8.23 -4.48
C GLY A 72 13.72 -9.24 -4.62
N GLU A 73 12.65 -9.12 -3.85
CA GLU A 73 11.54 -10.06 -3.86
C GLU A 73 10.77 -10.02 -5.18
N THR A 74 10.41 -11.20 -5.69
CA THR A 74 9.52 -11.41 -6.83
C THR A 74 8.10 -11.74 -6.35
N SER A 75 7.15 -11.76 -7.28
CA SER A 75 5.78 -12.21 -7.00
C SER A 75 5.74 -13.63 -6.41
N SER A 76 6.63 -14.51 -6.84
CA SER A 76 6.79 -15.86 -6.29
C SER A 76 7.29 -15.86 -4.84
N GLY A 77 8.25 -14.98 -4.51
CA GLY A 77 8.78 -14.83 -3.16
C GLY A 77 7.69 -14.36 -2.18
N LEU A 78 6.98 -13.29 -2.55
CA LEU A 78 5.87 -12.79 -1.73
C LEU A 78 4.77 -13.85 -1.54
N ARG A 79 4.39 -14.56 -2.60
CA ARG A 79 3.43 -15.66 -2.53
C ARG A 79 3.86 -16.73 -1.52
N ALA A 80 5.15 -17.10 -1.53
CA ALA A 80 5.68 -18.17 -0.67
C ALA A 80 5.66 -17.84 0.81
N ARG A 81 5.76 -16.54 1.18
CA ARG A 81 5.74 -16.10 2.59
C ARG A 81 4.38 -15.53 3.05
N LEU A 82 3.40 -15.46 2.17
CA LEU A 82 2.14 -14.75 2.45
C LEU A 82 1.44 -15.32 3.69
N ASP A 83 1.31 -16.63 3.80
CA ASP A 83 0.62 -17.27 4.91
C ASP A 83 1.29 -16.93 6.25
N TRP A 84 2.63 -16.97 6.30
CA TRP A 84 3.38 -16.54 7.48
C TRP A 84 3.17 -15.07 7.85
N VAL A 85 3.14 -14.18 6.85
CA VAL A 85 2.87 -12.75 7.10
C VAL A 85 1.47 -12.53 7.66
N LEU A 86 0.50 -13.33 7.21
CA LEU A 86 -0.91 -13.20 7.60
C LEU A 86 -1.27 -13.94 8.89
N GLU A 87 -0.30 -14.56 9.59
CA GLU A 87 -0.48 -15.01 10.99
C GLU A 87 -0.83 -13.84 11.90
N ASP A 88 -0.26 -12.66 11.64
CA ASP A 88 -0.67 -11.41 12.26
C ASP A 88 -1.95 -10.87 11.61
N LYS A 89 -2.81 -10.23 12.44
CA LYS A 89 -4.04 -9.61 11.95
C LYS A 89 -3.79 -8.16 11.53
N PHE A 90 -4.14 -7.86 10.28
CA PHE A 90 -4.13 -6.52 9.72
C PHE A 90 -5.54 -6.11 9.32
N ASP A 91 -5.86 -4.82 9.49
CA ASP A 91 -7.14 -4.26 9.08
C ASP A 91 -7.16 -3.97 7.57
N GLY A 92 -5.98 -3.87 6.95
CA GLY A 92 -5.81 -3.71 5.51
C GLY A 92 -4.43 -4.13 5.02
N VAL A 93 -4.33 -4.49 3.74
CA VAL A 93 -3.07 -4.87 3.07
C VAL A 93 -2.89 -4.05 1.81
N ILE A 94 -1.71 -3.45 1.63
CA ILE A 94 -1.28 -2.82 0.37
C ILE A 94 -0.26 -3.76 -0.28
N VAL A 95 -0.50 -4.16 -1.53
CA VAL A 95 0.39 -5.05 -2.30
C VAL A 95 1.05 -4.27 -3.43
N ALA A 96 2.39 -4.23 -3.45
CA ALA A 96 3.21 -3.54 -4.45
C ALA A 96 4.36 -4.46 -4.89
N ILE A 97 4.12 -5.37 -5.81
CA ILE A 97 5.04 -6.44 -6.21
C ILE A 97 5.08 -6.63 -7.72
N GLY A 98 6.14 -7.20 -8.25
CA GLY A 98 6.31 -7.56 -9.65
C GLY A 98 7.39 -6.75 -10.39
N GLY A 99 7.95 -5.73 -9.76
CA GLY A 99 9.08 -4.97 -10.33
C GLY A 99 10.27 -5.87 -10.65
N ASN A 100 10.66 -6.74 -9.71
CA ASN A 100 11.75 -7.70 -9.91
C ASN A 100 11.41 -8.80 -10.92
N ASP A 101 10.13 -9.18 -11.06
CA ASP A 101 9.70 -10.11 -12.10
C ASP A 101 9.98 -9.52 -13.49
N ALA A 102 9.59 -8.26 -13.71
CA ALA A 102 9.87 -7.58 -14.97
C ALA A 102 11.38 -7.39 -15.21
N LEU A 103 12.15 -6.96 -14.21
CA LEU A 103 13.59 -6.76 -14.36
C LEU A 103 14.36 -8.06 -14.67
N ARG A 104 13.83 -9.21 -14.24
CA ARG A 104 14.41 -10.54 -14.50
C ARG A 104 13.80 -11.24 -15.73
N GLY A 105 12.88 -10.59 -16.45
CA GLY A 105 12.23 -11.17 -17.62
C GLY A 105 11.34 -12.38 -17.30
N ILE A 106 10.82 -12.48 -16.08
CA ILE A 106 9.87 -13.53 -15.69
C ILE A 106 8.59 -13.33 -16.48
N SER A 107 8.04 -14.42 -17.04
CA SER A 107 6.81 -14.34 -17.85
C SER A 107 5.70 -13.55 -17.14
N PRO A 108 5.03 -12.61 -17.83
CA PRO A 108 3.88 -11.89 -17.28
C PRO A 108 2.75 -12.83 -16.81
N GLU A 109 2.61 -14.00 -17.43
CA GLU A 109 1.65 -15.02 -17.03
C GLU A 109 1.98 -15.61 -15.65
N ILE A 110 3.25 -15.92 -15.39
CA ILE A 110 3.72 -16.41 -14.08
C ILE A 110 3.51 -15.34 -13.02
N THR A 111 3.91 -14.10 -13.31
CA THR A 111 3.73 -12.95 -12.40
C THR A 111 2.25 -12.72 -12.09
N SER A 112 1.41 -12.72 -13.12
CA SER A 112 -0.04 -12.58 -13.00
C SER A 112 -0.66 -13.67 -12.13
N ASN A 113 -0.27 -14.94 -12.35
CA ASN A 113 -0.76 -16.08 -11.58
C ASN A 113 -0.36 -15.99 -10.09
N ASN A 114 0.87 -15.55 -9.79
CA ASN A 114 1.30 -15.37 -8.41
C ASN A 114 0.51 -14.26 -7.72
N ILE A 115 0.32 -13.11 -8.37
CA ILE A 115 -0.48 -12.00 -7.82
C ILE A 115 -1.94 -12.42 -7.69
N ASP A 116 -2.49 -13.20 -8.63
CA ASP A 116 -3.85 -13.75 -8.54
C ASP A 116 -4.03 -14.60 -7.29
N ILE A 117 -3.08 -15.49 -7.00
CA ILE A 117 -3.08 -16.33 -5.79
C ILE A 117 -3.00 -15.48 -4.52
N ILE A 118 -2.12 -14.47 -4.49
CA ILE A 118 -1.99 -13.54 -3.36
C ILE A 118 -3.33 -12.83 -3.08
N LEU A 119 -3.92 -12.23 -4.11
CA LEU A 119 -5.18 -11.50 -3.97
C LEU A 119 -6.36 -12.42 -3.61
N ASN A 120 -6.37 -13.64 -4.14
CA ASN A 120 -7.37 -14.65 -3.79
C ASN A 120 -7.28 -15.05 -2.31
N SER A 121 -6.07 -15.23 -1.79
CA SER A 121 -5.86 -15.55 -0.36
C SER A 121 -6.34 -14.41 0.54
N LEU A 122 -6.00 -13.16 0.22
CA LEU A 122 -6.47 -11.98 0.95
C LEU A 122 -8.01 -11.86 0.91
N LYS A 123 -8.61 -12.09 -0.26
CA LYS A 123 -10.07 -12.07 -0.40
C LYS A 123 -10.77 -13.16 0.41
N LYS A 124 -10.23 -14.38 0.45
CA LYS A 124 -10.76 -15.49 1.26
C LYS A 124 -10.74 -15.18 2.76
N LEU A 125 -9.73 -14.43 3.21
CA LEU A 125 -9.61 -13.97 4.59
C LEU A 125 -10.41 -12.70 4.88
N ASN A 126 -11.14 -12.17 3.88
CA ASN A 126 -11.88 -10.90 3.96
C ASN A 126 -11.00 -9.72 4.38
N VAL A 127 -9.72 -9.70 4.00
CA VAL A 127 -8.82 -8.59 4.29
C VAL A 127 -8.93 -7.55 3.17
N PRO A 128 -9.39 -6.33 3.45
CA PRO A 128 -9.41 -5.24 2.48
C PRO A 128 -8.02 -5.03 1.87
N THR A 129 -7.97 -4.89 0.55
CA THR A 129 -6.69 -4.88 -0.17
C THR A 129 -6.62 -3.69 -1.15
N MET A 130 -5.46 -3.03 -1.17
CA MET A 130 -5.08 -2.08 -2.21
C MET A 130 -3.95 -2.69 -3.05
N LEU A 131 -4.12 -2.71 -4.38
CA LEU A 131 -3.09 -3.16 -5.32
C LEU A 131 -2.41 -1.94 -5.96
N ILE A 132 -1.07 -1.91 -5.90
CA ILE A 132 -0.24 -0.92 -6.59
C ILE A 132 0.38 -1.59 -7.82
N GLY A 133 0.08 -1.06 -9.00
CA GLY A 133 0.60 -1.57 -10.27
C GLY A 133 2.07 -1.21 -10.51
N MET A 134 2.71 -2.06 -11.29
CA MET A 134 4.04 -1.83 -11.85
C MET A 134 3.97 -1.75 -13.38
N LYS A 135 5.01 -1.24 -14.01
CA LYS A 135 5.17 -1.26 -15.47
C LYS A 135 6.48 -1.92 -15.86
N ALA A 136 6.42 -2.74 -16.90
CA ALA A 136 7.60 -3.37 -17.45
C ALA A 136 8.48 -2.37 -18.20
N PRO A 137 9.81 -2.53 -18.17
CA PRO A 137 10.73 -1.79 -19.04
C PRO A 137 10.43 -2.01 -20.53
N ASN A 138 10.51 -0.95 -21.33
CA ASN A 138 10.13 -0.98 -22.75
C ASN A 138 11.04 -1.87 -23.63
N ASN A 139 12.25 -2.18 -23.17
CA ASN A 139 13.21 -3.02 -23.88
C ASN A 139 12.89 -4.52 -23.87
N LEU A 140 11.85 -4.96 -23.16
CA LEU A 140 11.40 -6.37 -23.11
C LEU A 140 10.48 -6.76 -24.27
N GLY A 141 10.22 -5.86 -25.20
CA GLY A 141 9.37 -6.08 -26.37
C GLY A 141 7.88 -5.84 -26.11
N LEU A 142 7.15 -5.43 -27.13
CA LEU A 142 5.76 -4.95 -27.03
C LEU A 142 4.81 -5.99 -26.43
N ASN A 143 4.95 -7.26 -26.79
CA ASN A 143 4.06 -8.32 -26.29
C ASN A 143 4.22 -8.48 -24.77
N TYR A 144 5.46 -8.53 -24.29
CA TYR A 144 5.76 -8.61 -22.86
C TYR A 144 5.21 -7.40 -22.11
N VAL A 145 5.55 -6.19 -22.55
CA VAL A 145 5.15 -4.94 -21.93
C VAL A 145 3.63 -4.81 -21.85
N ASN A 146 2.93 -5.11 -22.94
CA ASN A 146 1.48 -5.07 -22.99
C ASN A 146 0.84 -6.07 -22.03
N SER A 147 1.31 -7.32 -22.02
CA SER A 147 0.79 -8.36 -21.13
C SER A 147 1.04 -8.00 -19.66
N PHE A 148 2.28 -7.58 -19.33
CA PHE A 148 2.65 -7.21 -17.98
C PHE A 148 1.85 -6.00 -17.46
N ASN A 149 1.73 -4.95 -18.25
CA ASN A 149 1.05 -3.74 -17.81
C ASN A 149 -0.47 -3.92 -17.66
N LYS A 150 -1.08 -4.82 -18.46
CA LYS A 150 -2.52 -5.10 -18.43
C LYS A 150 -2.96 -5.97 -17.25
N MET A 151 -2.06 -6.78 -16.66
CA MET A 151 -2.47 -7.73 -15.62
C MET A 151 -2.98 -7.03 -14.35
N TYR A 152 -2.37 -5.90 -13.94
CA TYR A 152 -2.76 -5.20 -12.70
C TYR A 152 -4.21 -4.68 -12.71
N PRO A 153 -4.65 -3.90 -13.70
CA PRO A 153 -6.05 -3.45 -13.73
C PRO A 153 -7.04 -4.62 -13.89
N ILE A 154 -6.66 -5.70 -14.58
CA ILE A 154 -7.50 -6.90 -14.71
C ILE A 154 -7.65 -7.58 -13.35
N LEU A 155 -6.56 -7.80 -12.64
CA LEU A 155 -6.57 -8.43 -11.30
C LEU A 155 -7.28 -7.55 -10.28
N SER A 156 -7.02 -6.25 -10.29
CA SER A 156 -7.72 -5.31 -9.41
C SER A 156 -9.24 -5.37 -9.60
N LYS A 157 -9.71 -5.36 -10.86
CA LYS A 157 -11.13 -5.50 -11.17
C LYS A 157 -11.71 -6.84 -10.71
N LYS A 158 -10.98 -7.95 -10.94
CA LYS A 158 -11.39 -9.32 -10.54
C LYS A 158 -11.60 -9.44 -9.04
N TYR A 159 -10.71 -8.84 -8.24
CA TYR A 159 -10.74 -8.93 -6.78
C TYR A 159 -11.38 -7.74 -6.09
N GLN A 160 -11.80 -6.72 -6.86
CA GLN A 160 -12.41 -5.49 -6.35
C GLN A 160 -11.50 -4.76 -5.35
N THR A 161 -10.19 -4.73 -5.64
CA THR A 161 -9.22 -4.03 -4.81
C THR A 161 -9.24 -2.53 -5.08
N TYR A 162 -8.85 -1.70 -4.11
CA TYR A 162 -8.39 -0.36 -4.38
C TYR A 162 -7.18 -0.42 -5.29
N PHE A 163 -7.01 0.54 -6.22
CA PHE A 163 -5.98 0.41 -7.25
C PHE A 163 -5.25 1.72 -7.53
N TYR A 164 -3.92 1.67 -7.47
CA TYR A 164 -3.04 2.71 -7.97
C TYR A 164 -2.26 2.20 -9.19
N PRO A 165 -2.35 2.87 -10.36
CA PRO A 165 -1.91 2.25 -11.62
C PRO A 165 -0.41 2.00 -11.77
N PHE A 166 0.45 2.87 -11.19
CA PHE A 166 1.89 2.75 -11.36
C PHE A 166 2.67 3.37 -10.20
N PHE A 167 3.36 2.52 -9.42
CA PHE A 167 4.14 2.93 -8.24
C PHE A 167 5.10 4.08 -8.54
N LEU A 168 5.89 3.99 -9.61
CA LEU A 168 6.93 4.96 -9.97
C LEU A 168 6.44 6.08 -10.92
N SER A 169 5.14 6.41 -10.89
CA SER A 169 4.59 7.48 -11.75
C SER A 169 5.34 8.80 -11.52
N ASP A 170 5.82 9.40 -12.62
CA ASP A 170 6.62 10.65 -12.70
C ASP A 170 7.99 10.58 -12.02
N VAL A 171 8.42 9.40 -11.61
CA VAL A 171 9.73 9.16 -10.99
C VAL A 171 10.59 8.23 -11.83
N ALA A 172 10.00 7.21 -12.44
CA ALA A 172 10.73 6.25 -13.27
C ALA A 172 11.56 6.96 -14.35
N LEU A 173 12.82 6.56 -14.47
CA LEU A 173 13.79 7.07 -15.48
C LEU A 173 14.08 8.58 -15.38
N VAL A 174 13.72 9.26 -14.31
CA VAL A 174 14.08 10.66 -14.07
C VAL A 174 15.34 10.68 -13.20
N PRO A 175 16.55 11.03 -13.74
CA PRO A 175 17.82 10.85 -13.03
C PRO A 175 17.87 11.55 -11.67
N LYS A 176 17.35 12.76 -11.57
CA LYS A 176 17.33 13.55 -10.32
C LYS A 176 16.41 12.98 -9.23
N LEU A 177 15.52 12.06 -9.58
CA LEU A 177 14.54 11.45 -8.65
C LEU A 177 14.89 10.00 -8.29
N ASN A 178 15.94 9.45 -8.91
CA ASN A 178 16.40 8.09 -8.68
C ASN A 178 17.80 8.06 -8.06
N GLN A 179 18.15 6.94 -7.46
CA GLN A 179 19.50 6.63 -7.02
C GLN A 179 20.39 6.37 -8.25
N LYS A 180 21.69 6.15 -8.04
CA LYS A 180 22.66 5.94 -9.13
C LYS A 180 22.32 4.76 -10.04
N ASP A 181 21.58 3.78 -9.53
CA ASP A 181 21.16 2.59 -10.27
C ASP A 181 20.01 2.85 -11.25
N MET A 182 19.38 4.02 -11.20
CA MET A 182 18.23 4.42 -12.04
C MET A 182 16.98 3.53 -11.89
N ILE A 183 16.95 2.68 -10.89
CA ILE A 183 15.86 1.74 -10.57
C ILE A 183 15.11 2.20 -9.32
N HIS A 184 15.87 2.54 -8.28
CA HIS A 184 15.29 2.89 -6.98
C HIS A 184 15.15 4.41 -6.84
N PRO A 185 13.99 4.91 -6.35
CA PRO A 185 13.82 6.34 -6.08
C PRO A 185 14.79 6.79 -4.99
N ASN A 186 15.27 8.02 -5.11
CA ASN A 186 15.93 8.71 -4.01
C ASN A 186 14.86 9.36 -3.09
N LYS A 187 15.28 10.06 -2.04
CA LYS A 187 14.37 10.74 -1.11
C LYS A 187 13.33 11.63 -1.81
N GLN A 188 13.76 12.45 -2.79
CA GLN A 188 12.84 13.33 -3.53
C GLN A 188 11.86 12.54 -4.38
N GLY A 189 12.31 11.44 -4.99
CA GLY A 189 11.45 10.52 -5.73
C GLY A 189 10.38 9.90 -4.83
N VAL A 190 10.75 9.45 -3.63
CA VAL A 190 9.78 8.92 -2.64
C VAL A 190 8.75 9.97 -2.24
N GLU A 191 9.14 11.22 -2.01
CA GLU A 191 8.20 12.31 -1.68
C GLU A 191 7.16 12.53 -2.79
N ILE A 192 7.58 12.45 -4.06
CA ILE A 192 6.68 12.57 -5.22
C ILE A 192 5.73 11.36 -5.28
N ILE A 193 6.26 10.14 -5.11
CA ILE A 193 5.44 8.91 -5.09
C ILE A 193 4.36 9.02 -4.01
N VAL A 194 4.76 9.33 -2.78
CA VAL A 194 3.82 9.47 -1.65
C VAL A 194 2.78 10.54 -1.92
N LYS A 195 3.17 11.70 -2.46
CA LYS A 195 2.22 12.77 -2.81
C LYS A 195 1.15 12.29 -3.79
N LYS A 196 1.54 11.48 -4.78
CA LYS A 196 0.64 11.00 -5.84
C LYS A 196 -0.27 9.86 -5.41
N ILE A 197 0.26 8.91 -4.64
CA ILE A 197 -0.52 7.76 -4.19
C ILE A 197 -1.46 8.10 -3.03
N PHE A 198 -1.14 9.13 -2.24
CA PHE A 198 -1.84 9.47 -1.02
C PHE A 198 -3.37 9.63 -1.16
N PRO A 199 -3.94 10.27 -2.19
CA PRO A 199 -5.39 10.33 -2.37
C PRO A 199 -6.04 8.94 -2.45
N TYR A 200 -5.41 7.99 -3.13
CA TYR A 200 -5.88 6.60 -3.27
C TYR A 200 -5.78 5.84 -1.95
N VAL A 201 -4.71 6.09 -1.19
CA VAL A 201 -4.54 5.49 0.15
C VAL A 201 -5.57 6.06 1.12
N LEU A 202 -5.91 7.35 1.05
CA LEU A 202 -6.98 7.92 1.87
C LEU A 202 -8.34 7.28 1.57
N GLU A 203 -8.66 7.08 0.31
CA GLU A 203 -9.89 6.39 -0.10
C GLU A 203 -9.94 4.96 0.45
N PHE A 204 -8.81 4.24 0.38
CA PHE A 204 -8.67 2.92 0.98
C PHE A 204 -8.87 2.95 2.49
N ILE A 205 -8.22 3.87 3.21
CA ILE A 205 -8.35 4.05 4.67
C ILE A 205 -9.80 4.33 5.07
N TYR A 206 -10.49 5.24 4.38
CA TYR A 206 -11.89 5.54 4.68
C TYR A 206 -12.81 4.33 4.54
N SER A 207 -12.46 3.35 3.72
CA SER A 207 -13.20 2.10 3.65
C SER A 207 -12.98 1.20 4.87
N LEU A 208 -11.78 1.26 5.46
CA LEU A 208 -11.45 0.49 6.66
C LEU A 208 -12.15 1.04 7.92
N GLU A 209 -12.38 2.35 7.96
CA GLU A 209 -13.07 3.02 9.09
C GLU A 209 -14.58 2.73 9.14
N LYS A 210 -15.14 2.24 8.03
CA LYS A 210 -16.59 1.96 7.91
C LYS A 210 -16.96 0.52 8.24
N ASN A 211 -15.99 -0.35 8.38
CA ASN A 211 -16.16 -1.77 8.71
C ASN A 211 -15.83 -2.03 10.18
#